data_8e9855f7015935a9e9abf65023ceaeca
#
_entry.id   8e9855f7015935a9e9abf65023ceaeca
#
_cell.length_a   1.000
_cell.length_b   1.000
_cell.length_c   1.000
_cell.angle_alpha   90.00
_cell.angle_beta   90.00
_cell.angle_gamma   90.00
#
_symmetry.space_group_name_H-M   'P 1'
#
loop_
_entity.id
_entity.type
_entity.pdbx_description
1 polymer ?
#
loop_
_entity_poly.entity_id
_entity_poly.type
_entity_poly.pdbx_seq_one_letter_code
_entity_poly.pdbx_strand_id
1 'polypeptide(L)'
;MECELLGEETGTFGQALESLKRGHLVTRKGWNGKGMFIFMRPEDCLSTEKVVNHVKSLPESFKKWIANNYGDSEIDKIKFTAYLCMKAADDTVVNGWLASQTDMLANDWVIVE
;
A
#
# COMPACT_ATOMS: atom_id res chain seq x y z
N MET A 1 -21.07 2.27 17.18
CA MET A 1 -20.44 1.05 16.69
C MET A 1 -19.06 1.37 16.18
N GLU A 2 -18.11 0.60 16.56
CA GLU A 2 -16.76 0.80 16.10
C GLU A 2 -16.56 0.26 14.70
N CYS A 3 -15.85 1.00 13.88
CA CYS A 3 -15.51 0.61 12.53
C CYS A 3 -14.09 0.09 12.40
N GLU A 4 -13.36 0.06 13.50
CA GLU A 4 -11.98 -0.40 13.54
C GLU A 4 -11.82 -1.75 14.18
N LEU A 5 -10.77 -2.44 13.80
CA LEU A 5 -10.33 -3.64 14.50
C LEU A 5 -9.56 -3.21 15.75
N LEU A 6 -9.76 -3.94 16.84
CA LEU A 6 -9.07 -3.69 18.11
C LEU A 6 -8.39 -4.96 18.57
N GLY A 7 -7.06 -4.98 18.50
CA GLY A 7 -6.27 -6.10 18.99
C GLY A 7 -6.63 -7.41 18.31
N GLU A 8 -7.13 -8.36 19.10
CA GLU A 8 -7.44 -9.70 18.61
C GLU A 8 -8.85 -9.85 18.05
N GLU A 9 -9.66 -8.81 18.12
CA GLU A 9 -11.00 -8.87 17.56
C GLU A 9 -10.92 -9.05 16.06
N THR A 10 -11.78 -9.92 15.54
CA THR A 10 -11.87 -10.11 14.10
C THR A 10 -12.89 -9.14 13.51
N GLY A 11 -12.71 -8.82 12.26
CA GLY A 11 -13.60 -7.90 11.57
C GLY A 11 -13.70 -8.17 10.09
N THR A 12 -14.51 -7.34 9.46
CA THR A 12 -14.75 -7.39 8.03
C THR A 12 -13.60 -6.75 7.25
N PHE A 13 -13.59 -6.96 5.95
CA PHE A 13 -12.63 -6.28 5.08
C PHE A 13 -12.81 -4.76 5.11
N GLY A 14 -14.04 -4.28 5.23
CA GLY A 14 -14.30 -2.85 5.37
C GLY A 14 -13.62 -2.27 6.61
N GLN A 15 -13.70 -2.97 7.73
CA GLN A 15 -13.00 -2.57 8.95
C GLN A 15 -11.49 -2.64 8.78
N ALA A 16 -10.98 -3.65 8.08
CA ALA A 16 -9.56 -3.76 7.77
C ALA A 16 -9.09 -2.58 6.93
N LEU A 17 -9.88 -2.16 5.94
CA LEU A 17 -9.55 -0.99 5.12
C LEU A 17 -9.44 0.29 5.95
N GLU A 18 -10.37 0.48 6.88
CA GLU A 18 -10.30 1.65 7.78
C GLU A 18 -9.02 1.62 8.62
N SER A 19 -8.68 0.45 9.13
CA SER A 19 -7.45 0.28 9.90
C SER A 19 -6.21 0.55 9.06
N LEU A 20 -6.21 0.07 7.81
CA LEU A 20 -5.12 0.33 6.86
C LEU A 20 -4.93 1.82 6.59
N LYS A 21 -6.04 2.54 6.42
CA LYS A 21 -5.99 3.99 6.19
C LYS A 21 -5.42 4.75 7.38
N ARG A 22 -5.50 4.16 8.56
CA ARG A 22 -4.92 4.74 9.78
C ARG A 22 -3.49 4.31 10.05
N GLY A 23 -2.92 3.50 9.16
CA GLY A 23 -1.52 3.10 9.25
C GLY A 23 -1.27 1.78 9.96
N HIS A 24 -2.31 1.00 10.20
CA HIS A 24 -2.14 -0.31 10.85
C HIS A 24 -1.72 -1.39 9.86
N LEU A 25 -1.08 -2.43 10.39
CA LEU A 25 -0.84 -3.66 9.67
C LEU A 25 -2.00 -4.60 9.95
N VAL A 26 -2.56 -5.22 8.91
CA VAL A 26 -3.69 -6.15 9.08
C VAL A 26 -3.39 -7.48 8.41
N THR A 27 -4.03 -8.53 8.92
CA THR A 27 -3.91 -9.88 8.36
C THR A 27 -5.22 -10.61 8.52
N ARG A 28 -5.32 -11.78 7.88
CA ARG A 28 -6.44 -12.69 8.08
C ARG A 28 -5.98 -13.88 8.89
N LYS A 29 -6.80 -14.29 9.85
CA LYS A 29 -6.53 -15.51 10.63
C LYS A 29 -6.52 -16.75 9.75
N GLY A 30 -7.30 -16.76 8.67
CA GLY A 30 -7.41 -17.89 7.77
C GLY A 30 -6.27 -18.03 6.77
N TRP A 31 -5.34 -17.09 6.71
CA TRP A 31 -4.21 -17.21 5.79
C TRP A 31 -3.25 -18.30 6.26
N ASN A 32 -2.77 -19.09 5.29
CA ASN A 32 -1.86 -20.21 5.57
C ASN A 32 -0.42 -19.77 5.79
N GLY A 33 -0.01 -18.64 5.23
CA GLY A 33 1.35 -18.15 5.37
C GLY A 33 1.54 -17.40 6.67
N LYS A 34 2.52 -17.79 7.46
CA LYS A 34 2.82 -17.11 8.71
C LYS A 34 3.53 -15.81 8.47
N GLY A 35 3.20 -14.81 9.25
CA GLY A 35 3.84 -13.52 9.17
C GLY A 35 3.42 -12.68 7.96
N MET A 36 2.39 -13.08 7.23
CA MET A 36 1.83 -12.27 6.15
C MET A 36 0.98 -11.16 6.73
N PHE A 37 1.10 -9.97 6.16
CA PHE A 37 0.23 -8.86 6.51
C PHE A 37 0.15 -7.87 5.37
N ILE A 38 -0.87 -7.01 5.44
CA ILE A 38 -1.10 -5.95 4.46
C ILE A 38 -0.81 -4.62 5.15
N PHE A 39 -0.31 -3.68 4.39
CA PHE A 39 -0.18 -2.29 4.82
C PHE A 39 -0.47 -1.38 3.65
N MET A 40 -0.79 -0.12 3.94
CA MET A 40 -1.07 0.87 2.90
C MET A 40 0.12 1.82 2.77
N ARG A 41 0.62 1.97 1.54
CA ARG A 41 1.55 3.06 1.25
C ARG A 41 0.73 4.31 0.96
N PRO A 42 0.97 5.41 1.69
CA PRO A 42 0.19 6.62 1.47
C PRO A 42 0.53 7.25 0.13
N GLU A 43 -0.36 8.13 -0.35
CA GLU A 43 -0.06 8.90 -1.54
C GLU A 43 1.17 9.79 -1.30
N ASP A 44 1.85 10.09 -2.39
CA ASP A 44 3.02 10.94 -2.35
C ASP A 44 2.97 11.90 -3.54
N CYS A 45 3.51 13.08 -3.35
CA CYS A 45 3.51 14.09 -4.39
C CYS A 45 4.94 14.60 -4.53
N LEU A 46 5.60 14.22 -5.62
CA LEU A 46 7.01 14.51 -5.83
C LEU A 46 7.18 15.48 -6.98
N SER A 47 8.13 16.43 -6.84
CA SER A 47 8.48 17.30 -7.95
C SER A 47 9.06 16.48 -9.10
N THR A 48 8.91 16.96 -10.32
CA THR A 48 9.48 16.28 -11.48
C THR A 48 10.99 16.22 -11.39
N GLU A 49 11.62 17.24 -10.79
CA GLU A 49 13.07 17.23 -10.54
C GLU A 49 13.44 16.04 -9.66
N LYS A 50 12.71 15.80 -8.57
CA LYS A 50 12.99 14.69 -7.67
C LYS A 50 12.76 13.35 -8.36
N VAL A 51 11.68 13.21 -9.13
CA VAL A 51 11.38 11.99 -9.87
C VAL A 51 12.50 11.67 -10.85
N VAL A 52 12.97 12.67 -11.62
CA VAL A 52 13.98 12.45 -12.65
C VAL A 52 15.36 12.19 -12.05
N ASN A 53 15.74 12.91 -11.02
CA ASN A 53 17.13 12.92 -10.56
C ASN A 53 17.39 12.17 -9.26
N HIS A 54 16.38 11.92 -8.42
CA HIS A 54 16.61 11.40 -7.09
C HIS A 54 15.94 10.07 -6.77
N VAL A 55 14.82 9.76 -7.40
CA VAL A 55 14.11 8.50 -7.14
C VAL A 55 14.81 7.37 -7.89
N LYS A 56 15.32 6.40 -7.17
CA LYS A 56 16.09 5.30 -7.76
C LYS A 56 15.25 4.08 -8.13
N SER A 57 14.06 3.97 -7.59
CA SER A 57 13.20 2.79 -7.77
C SER A 57 12.32 2.86 -9.02
N LEU A 58 12.49 3.88 -9.86
CA LEU A 58 11.72 4.03 -11.09
C LEU A 58 12.58 3.71 -12.31
N PRO A 59 11.98 3.12 -13.35
CA PRO A 59 12.72 2.83 -14.59
C PRO A 59 13.24 4.10 -15.26
N GLU A 60 14.40 4.00 -15.88
CA GLU A 60 14.96 5.13 -16.64
C GLU A 60 14.04 5.60 -17.76
N SER A 61 13.32 4.68 -18.41
CA SER A 61 12.36 5.02 -19.45
C SER A 61 11.25 5.95 -18.92
N PHE A 62 10.75 5.68 -17.72
CA PHE A 62 9.73 6.52 -17.10
C PHE A 62 10.29 7.90 -16.76
N LYS A 63 11.50 7.95 -16.20
CA LYS A 63 12.15 9.20 -15.87
C LYS A 63 12.37 10.06 -17.12
N LYS A 64 12.79 9.43 -18.23
CA LYS A 64 12.93 10.13 -19.52
C LYS A 64 11.60 10.69 -20.02
N TRP A 65 10.54 9.89 -19.89
CA TRP A 65 9.21 10.34 -20.30
C TRP A 65 8.78 11.54 -19.50
N ILE A 66 8.98 11.52 -18.18
CA ILE A 66 8.67 12.66 -17.31
C ILE A 66 9.48 13.89 -17.71
N ALA A 67 10.79 13.73 -17.90
CA ALA A 67 11.66 14.83 -18.28
C ALA A 67 11.25 15.45 -19.60
N ASN A 68 10.86 14.63 -20.58
CA ASN A 68 10.48 15.10 -21.91
C ASN A 68 9.11 15.77 -21.95
N ASN A 69 8.20 15.37 -21.08
CA ASN A 69 6.83 15.88 -21.11
C ASN A 69 6.55 16.96 -20.08
N TYR A 70 7.23 16.94 -18.94
CA TYR A 70 7.01 17.92 -17.86
C TYR A 70 8.28 18.68 -17.47
N GLY A 71 9.42 18.25 -17.98
CA GLY A 71 10.69 18.86 -17.66
C GLY A 71 11.25 18.35 -16.33
N ASP A 72 12.23 19.07 -15.83
CA ASP A 72 12.99 18.74 -14.62
C ASP A 72 12.82 19.94 -13.69
N SER A 73 11.65 20.04 -13.06
CA SER A 73 11.20 21.23 -12.36
C SER A 73 10.87 20.93 -10.91
N GLU A 74 11.18 21.87 -10.02
CA GLU A 74 10.75 21.78 -8.62
C GLU A 74 9.30 22.22 -8.44
N ILE A 75 8.71 22.84 -9.44
CA ILE A 75 7.35 23.37 -9.39
C ILE A 75 6.33 22.33 -9.81
N ASP A 76 6.59 21.65 -10.93
CA ASP A 76 5.68 20.60 -11.43
C ASP A 76 5.80 19.35 -10.57
N LYS A 77 4.66 18.75 -10.26
CA LYS A 77 4.60 17.63 -9.36
C LYS A 77 3.88 16.44 -9.98
N ILE A 78 4.32 15.25 -9.61
CA ILE A 78 3.67 14.00 -9.99
C ILE A 78 3.09 13.39 -8.73
N LYS A 79 1.80 13.03 -8.79
CA LYS A 79 1.12 12.38 -7.68
C LYS A 79 1.20 10.88 -7.84
N PHE A 80 1.74 10.22 -6.83
CA PHE A 80 1.73 8.76 -6.74
C PHE A 80 0.61 8.40 -5.78
N THR A 81 -0.42 7.71 -6.29
CA THR A 81 -1.60 7.40 -5.47
C THR A 81 -1.27 6.36 -4.41
N ALA A 82 -2.06 6.37 -3.33
CA ALA A 82 -1.95 5.36 -2.29
C ALA A 82 -2.30 3.97 -2.82
N TYR A 83 -1.67 2.94 -2.27
CA TYR A 83 -1.95 1.57 -2.67
C TYR A 83 -1.61 0.58 -1.56
N LEU A 84 -2.21 -0.61 -1.65
CA LEU A 84 -1.99 -1.65 -0.68
C LEU A 84 -0.81 -2.52 -1.08
N CYS A 85 -0.05 -2.93 -0.08
CA CYS A 85 1.10 -3.82 -0.26
C CYS A 85 0.96 -5.02 0.68
N MET A 86 1.55 -6.13 0.29
CA MET A 86 1.59 -7.32 1.14
C MET A 86 3.04 -7.67 1.48
N LYS A 87 3.31 -7.86 2.78
CA LYS A 87 4.52 -8.53 3.21
C LYS A 87 4.25 -10.02 3.20
N ALA A 88 4.84 -10.73 2.27
CA ALA A 88 4.60 -12.15 2.07
C ALA A 88 5.32 -13.00 3.12
N ALA A 89 4.98 -14.29 3.16
CA ALA A 89 5.57 -15.22 4.13
C ALA A 89 7.09 -15.37 3.98
N ASP A 90 7.60 -15.16 2.76
CA ASP A 90 9.04 -15.23 2.48
C ASP A 90 9.77 -13.91 2.72
N ASP A 91 9.10 -12.96 3.36
CA ASP A 91 9.61 -11.63 3.69
C ASP A 91 9.81 -10.69 2.50
N THR A 92 9.32 -11.06 1.32
CA THR A 92 9.27 -10.10 0.21
C THR A 92 8.04 -9.21 0.35
N VAL A 93 8.11 -8.02 -0.25
CA VAL A 93 6.99 -7.08 -0.28
C VAL A 93 6.44 -7.05 -1.70
N VAL A 94 5.14 -7.34 -1.81
CA VAL A 94 4.42 -7.25 -3.08
C VAL A 94 3.72 -5.91 -3.12
N ASN A 95 4.11 -5.07 -4.06
CA ASN A 95 3.48 -3.77 -4.24
C ASN A 95 2.18 -3.93 -5.05
N GLY A 96 1.16 -3.18 -4.64
CA GLY A 96 -0.11 -3.21 -5.37
C GLY A 96 -0.87 -4.51 -5.16
N TRP A 97 -0.95 -4.98 -3.90
CA TRP A 97 -1.69 -6.19 -3.58
C TRP A 97 -3.17 -6.04 -3.91
N LEU A 98 -3.72 -7.06 -4.56
CA LEU A 98 -5.12 -7.09 -4.98
C LEU A 98 -5.88 -8.10 -4.13
N ALA A 99 -6.93 -7.64 -3.45
CA ALA A 99 -7.74 -8.52 -2.63
C ALA A 99 -8.58 -9.45 -3.52
N SER A 100 -8.57 -10.74 -3.20
CA SER A 100 -9.49 -11.69 -3.84
C SER A 100 -10.90 -11.49 -3.30
N GLN A 101 -11.89 -12.07 -3.97
CA GLN A 101 -13.25 -12.03 -3.44
C GLN A 101 -13.33 -12.74 -2.08
N THR A 102 -12.60 -13.83 -1.93
CA THR A 102 -12.52 -14.54 -0.65
C THR A 102 -12.01 -13.60 0.45
N ASP A 103 -10.97 -12.81 0.15
CA ASP A 103 -10.44 -11.84 1.11
C ASP A 103 -11.44 -10.73 1.41
N MET A 104 -12.12 -10.23 0.39
CA MET A 104 -13.10 -9.13 0.56
C MET A 104 -14.32 -9.56 1.37
N LEU A 105 -14.71 -10.81 1.27
CA LEU A 105 -15.90 -11.32 1.96
C LEU A 105 -15.58 -12.00 3.30
N ALA A 106 -14.32 -12.08 3.67
CA ALA A 106 -13.89 -12.70 4.92
C ALA A 106 -14.24 -11.82 6.12
N ASN A 107 -14.47 -12.47 7.25
CA ASN A 107 -14.77 -11.81 8.52
C ASN A 107 -13.71 -12.10 9.59
N ASP A 108 -12.54 -12.53 9.17
CA ASP A 108 -11.45 -12.94 10.07
C ASP A 108 -10.25 -11.99 10.02
N TRP A 109 -10.46 -10.77 9.59
CA TRP A 109 -9.41 -9.75 9.56
C TRP A 109 -9.06 -9.29 10.96
N VAL A 110 -7.77 -9.12 11.25
CA VAL A 110 -7.28 -8.64 12.54
C VAL A 110 -6.15 -7.65 12.34
N ILE A 111 -5.97 -6.77 13.32
CA ILE A 111 -4.82 -5.87 13.36
C ILE A 111 -3.61 -6.64 13.90
N VAL A 112 -2.49 -6.51 13.19
CA VAL A 112 -1.20 -7.05 13.65
C VAL A 112 -0.48 -6.01 14.51
N GLU A 113 -0.50 -4.77 14.04
CA GLU A 113 0.17 -3.69 14.77
C GLU A 113 -0.38 -2.31 14.43
#